data_53158d9937c093b2bb8ef1753bd9b4b6
#
_entry.id   53158d9937c093b2bb8ef1753bd9b4b6
#
_cell.length_a   1.000
_cell.length_b   1.000
_cell.length_c   1.000
_cell.angle_alpha   90.00
_cell.angle_beta   90.00
_cell.angle_gamma   90.00
#
_symmetry.space_group_name_H-M   'P 1'
#
loop_
_entity.id
_entity.type
_entity.pdbx_description
1 polymer ?
#
loop_
_entity_poly.entity_id
_entity_poly.type
_entity_poly.pdbx_seq_one_letter_code
_entity_poly.pdbx_strand_id
1 'polypeptide(L)' 'MEKKPYHHKNLKNDLIEKGIELVNKNGINQLSLRKVAQACGVSHAAPYSHFSNKEELLQEMQLHITKKFTEVLENTVSQY' A
#
# COMPACT_ATOMS: atom_id res chain seq x y z
N MET A 1 17.48 -14.56 -8.29
CA MET A 1 17.17 -14.52 -7.74
C MET A 1 16.32 -14.78 -7.22
N GLU A 2 16.17 -14.95 -6.86
CA GLU A 2 15.38 -15.32 -6.34
C GLU A 2 14.59 -14.49 -5.78
N LYS A 3 13.72 -14.48 -5.95
CA LYS A 3 12.96 -13.76 -5.41
C LYS A 3 12.62 -14.11 -4.16
N LYS A 4 12.81 -13.49 -3.37
CA LYS A 4 12.58 -13.82 -2.16
C LYS A 4 11.25 -13.54 -1.80
N PRO A 5 10.59 -14.28 -1.10
CA PRO A 5 9.26 -14.02 -0.68
C PRO A 5 9.27 -12.77 0.15
N TYR A 6 8.14 -12.21 0.40
CA TYR A 6 8.08 -11.05 1.16
C TYR A 6 8.66 -11.21 2.49
N HIS A 7 9.33 -10.20 2.96
CA HIS A 7 9.83 -10.24 4.28
C HIS A 7 8.76 -9.88 5.25
N HIS A 8 7.82 -9.10 4.91
CA HIS A 8 6.75 -8.69 5.80
C HIS A 8 7.24 -8.06 7.08
N LYS A 9 8.46 -7.48 7.05
CA LYS A 9 8.93 -6.77 8.19
C LYS A 9 7.99 -5.65 8.48
N ASN A 10 7.38 -5.08 7.45
CA ASN A 10 6.42 -4.01 7.60
C ASN A 10 5.25 -4.36 6.72
N LEU A 11 4.45 -5.32 7.18
CA LEU A 11 3.33 -5.79 6.40
C LEU A 11 2.33 -4.68 6.11
N LYS A 12 2.11 -3.80 7.07
CA LYS A 12 1.18 -2.70 6.85
C LYS A 12 1.59 -1.89 5.64
N ASN A 13 2.87 -1.56 5.55
CA ASN A 13 3.37 -0.80 4.43
C ASN A 13 3.26 -1.57 3.11
N ASP A 14 3.54 -2.87 3.16
CA ASP A 14 3.41 -3.71 1.98
C ASP A 14 1.98 -3.74 1.48
N LEU A 15 1.02 -3.82 2.39
CA LEU A 15 -0.38 -3.82 2.02
C LEU A 15 -0.77 -2.50 1.37
N ILE A 16 -0.27 -1.40 1.92
CA ILE A 16 -0.58 -0.09 1.37
C ILE A 16 -0.01 0.05 -0.04
N GLU A 17 1.24 -0.34 -0.20
CA GLU A 17 1.88 -0.21 -1.52
C GLU A 17 1.24 -1.11 -2.55
N LYS A 18 0.89 -2.32 -2.13
CA LYS A 18 0.22 -3.23 -3.06
C LYS A 18 -1.17 -2.72 -3.42
N GLY A 19 -1.85 -2.10 -2.45
CA GLY A 19 -3.14 -1.48 -2.74
C GLY A 19 -3.03 -0.40 -3.79
N ILE A 20 -2.00 0.43 -3.67
CA ILE A 20 -1.78 1.49 -4.64
C ILE A 20 -1.53 0.90 -6.03
N GLU A 21 -0.72 -0.14 -6.11
CA GLU A 21 -0.48 -0.81 -7.36
C GLU A 21 -1.75 -1.34 -8.00
N LEU A 22 -2.59 -1.97 -7.19
CA LEU A 22 -3.81 -2.56 -7.70
C LEU A 22 -4.78 -1.50 -8.20
N VAL A 23 -4.86 -0.38 -7.51
CA VAL A 23 -5.72 0.72 -7.96
C VAL A 23 -5.22 1.28 -9.28
N ASN A 24 -3.91 1.44 -9.41
CA ASN A 24 -3.35 1.95 -10.66
C ASN A 24 -3.59 1.00 -11.83
N LYS A 25 -3.64 -0.28 -11.51
CA LYS A 25 -3.79 -1.26 -12.56
C LYS A 25 -5.24 -1.53 -12.92
N ASN A 26 -6.11 -1.64 -11.92
CA ASN A 26 -7.47 -2.10 -12.10
C ASN A 26 -8.54 -1.09 -11.72
N GLY A 27 -8.15 0.03 -11.13
CA GLY A 27 -9.12 1.02 -10.69
C GLY A 27 -9.56 0.79 -9.26
N ILE A 28 -10.05 1.86 -8.66
CA ILE A 28 -10.40 1.83 -7.25
C ILE A 28 -11.60 0.93 -6.95
N ASN A 29 -12.46 0.75 -7.91
CA ASN A 29 -13.64 -0.08 -7.70
C ASN A 29 -13.29 -1.56 -7.57
N GLN A 30 -12.12 -1.95 -8.05
CA GLN A 30 -11.69 -3.32 -7.97
C GLN A 30 -10.88 -3.61 -6.71
N LEU A 31 -10.60 -2.60 -5.92
CA LEU A 31 -9.80 -2.78 -4.74
C LEU A 31 -10.58 -3.45 -3.62
N SER A 32 -9.96 -4.40 -2.93
CA SER A 32 -10.52 -4.98 -1.73
C SER A 32 -9.39 -5.46 -0.85
N LEU A 33 -9.65 -5.56 0.45
CA LEU A 33 -8.64 -6.07 1.37
C LEU A 33 -8.23 -7.48 0.98
N ARG A 34 -9.19 -8.25 0.52
CA ARG A 34 -8.92 -9.62 0.10
C ARG A 34 -7.95 -9.67 -1.06
N LYS A 35 -8.16 -8.81 -2.06
CA LYS A 35 -7.28 -8.79 -3.22
C LYS A 35 -5.88 -8.31 -2.84
N VAL A 36 -5.81 -7.35 -1.93
CA VAL A 36 -4.52 -6.86 -1.48
C VAL A 36 -3.77 -7.96 -0.74
N ALA A 37 -4.46 -8.71 0.13
CA ALA A 37 -3.84 -9.82 0.83
C ALA A 37 -3.33 -10.86 -0.15
N GLN A 38 -4.13 -11.18 -1.14
CA GLN A 38 -3.76 -12.15 -2.14
C GLN A 38 -2.52 -11.71 -2.90
N ALA A 39 -2.46 -10.43 -3.27
CA ALA A 39 -1.33 -9.90 -4.00
C ALA A 39 -0.07 -9.90 -3.15
N CYS A 40 -0.21 -9.76 -1.82
CA CYS A 40 0.93 -9.79 -0.93
C CYS A 40 1.33 -11.20 -0.52
N GLY A 41 0.52 -12.19 -0.89
CA GLY A 41 0.84 -13.56 -0.55
C GLY A 41 0.59 -13.90 0.90
N VAL A 42 -0.37 -13.22 1.54
CA VAL A 42 -0.69 -13.49 2.94
C VAL A 42 -2.14 -13.93 3.05
N SER A 43 -2.53 -14.41 4.22
CA SER A 43 -3.89 -14.87 4.41
C SER A 43 -4.87 -13.74 4.28
N HIS A 44 -6.12 -14.08 3.95
CA HIS A 44 -7.14 -13.06 3.80
C HIS A 44 -7.42 -12.31 5.10
N ALA A 45 -7.09 -12.91 6.21
CA ALA A 45 -7.30 -12.27 7.50
C ALA A 45 -6.20 -11.31 7.88
N ALA A 46 -5.03 -11.43 7.26
CA ALA A 46 -3.89 -10.62 7.63
C ALA A 46 -4.13 -9.11 7.56
N PRO A 47 -4.79 -8.60 6.51
CA PRO A 47 -4.99 -7.15 6.45
C PRO A 47 -5.82 -6.61 7.60
N TYR A 48 -6.67 -7.45 8.18
CA TYR A 48 -7.56 -7.00 9.25
C TYR A 48 -6.83 -6.74 10.56
N SER A 49 -5.57 -7.12 10.63
CA SER A 49 -4.75 -6.72 11.77
C SER A 49 -4.40 -5.26 11.69
N HIS A 50 -4.47 -4.67 10.53
CA HIS A 50 -4.04 -3.29 10.32
C HIS A 50 -5.16 -2.36 9.86
N PHE A 51 -6.17 -2.89 9.20
CA PHE A 51 -7.26 -2.08 8.68
C PHE A 51 -8.59 -2.74 9.00
N SER A 52 -9.51 -1.99 9.56
CA SER A 52 -10.83 -2.53 9.88
C SER A 52 -11.67 -2.75 8.65
N ASN A 53 -11.44 -1.94 7.62
CA ASN A 53 -12.22 -2.05 6.42
C ASN A 53 -11.46 -1.40 5.27
N LYS A 54 -12.08 -1.42 4.10
CA LYS A 54 -11.47 -0.90 2.90
C LYS A 54 -11.19 0.60 2.99
N GLU A 55 -12.10 1.31 3.65
CA GLU A 55 -11.94 2.76 3.77
C GLU A 55 -10.69 3.12 4.54
N GLU A 56 -10.36 2.34 5.57
CA GLU A 56 -9.15 2.62 6.33
C GLU A 56 -7.92 2.40 5.47
N LEU A 57 -7.94 1.35 4.66
CA LEU A 57 -6.84 1.12 3.74
C LEU A 57 -6.72 2.28 2.76
N LEU A 58 -7.83 2.76 2.23
CA LEU A 58 -7.80 3.86 1.29
C LEU A 58 -7.23 5.12 1.91
N GLN A 59 -7.58 5.38 3.17
CA GLN A 59 -7.05 6.54 3.87
C GLN A 59 -5.55 6.43 4.02
N GLU A 60 -5.06 5.26 4.37
CA GLU A 60 -3.62 5.06 4.54
C GLU A 60 -2.89 5.17 3.21
N MET A 61 -3.51 4.67 2.15
CA MET A 61 -2.93 4.79 0.83
C MET A 61 -2.79 6.25 0.44
N GLN A 62 -3.81 7.04 0.73
CA GLN A 62 -3.80 8.44 0.41
C GLN A 62 -2.71 9.18 1.18
N LEU A 63 -2.59 8.87 2.47
CA LEU A 63 -1.54 9.48 3.28
C LEU A 63 -0.15 9.09 2.78
N HIS A 64 0.00 7.85 2.36
CA HIS A 64 1.28 7.37 1.86
C HIS A 64 1.69 8.14 0.60
N ILE A 65 0.75 8.33 -0.30
CA ILE A 65 1.02 9.05 -1.54
C ILE A 65 1.34 10.50 -1.25
N THR A 66 0.56 11.13 -0.38
CA THR A 66 0.77 12.52 -0.03
C THR A 66 2.14 12.72 0.61
N LYS A 67 2.53 11.80 1.47
CA LYS A 67 3.82 11.90 2.13
C LYS A 67 4.97 11.85 1.12
N LYS A 68 4.89 10.93 0.18
CA LYS A 68 5.92 10.82 -0.83
C LYS A 68 5.99 12.07 -1.70
N PHE A 69 4.83 12.59 -2.04
CA PHE A 69 4.78 13.79 -2.86
C PHE A 69 5.40 14.97 -2.13
N THR A 70 5.10 15.09 -0.84
CA THR A 70 5.67 16.17 -0.04
C THR A 70 7.19 16.04 0.05
N GLU A 71 7.69 14.85 0.20
CA GLU A 71 9.14 14.64 0.24
C GLU A 71 9.80 15.08 -1.04
N VAL A 72 9.20 14.78 -2.16
CA VAL A 72 9.75 15.17 -3.44
C VAL A 72 9.75 16.69 -3.57
N LEU A 73 8.68 17.34 -3.17
CA LEU A 73 8.61 18.78 -3.24
C LEU A 73 9.63 19.45 -2.35
N GLU A 74 9.81 18.91 -1.15
CA GLU A 74 10.77 19.48 -0.23
C GLU A 74 12.18 19.35 -0.77
N ASN A 75 12.50 18.21 -1.34
CA ASN A 75 13.81 18.02 -1.93
C ASN A 75 14.04 19.00 -3.07
N THR A 76 13.02 19.21 -3.88
CA THR A 76 13.14 20.14 -4.99
C THR A 76 13.37 21.55 -4.50
N VAL A 77 12.61 21.96 -3.50
CA VAL A 77 12.72 23.29 -2.97
C VAL A 77 14.07 23.52 -2.32
N SER A 78 14.56 22.53 -1.61
CA SER A 78 15.81 22.72 -0.89
C SER A 78 17.00 22.83 -1.82
N GLN A 79 16.83 22.53 -3.08
CA GLN A 79 17.92 22.67 -4.03
C GLN A 79 18.06 24.09 -4.53
N TYR A 80 17.13 24.95 -4.21
CA TYR A 80 17.22 26.34 -4.57
C TYR A 80 17.57 27.17 -3.33
#